data_5f08ccc576ab0fb73523f70dffb4d5d1
#
_entry.id   5f08ccc576ab0fb73523f70dffb4d5d1
#
_cell.length_a   1.000
_cell.length_b   1.000
_cell.length_c   1.000
_cell.angle_alpha   90.00
_cell.angle_beta   90.00
_cell.angle_gamma   90.00
#
_symmetry.space_group_name_H-M   'P 1'
#
loop_
_entity.id
_entity.type
_entity.pdbx_description
1 polymer ?
#
loop_
_entity_poly.entity_id
_entity_poly.type
_entity_poly.pdbx_seq_one_letter_code
_entity_poly.pdbx_strand_id
1 'polypeptide(L)'
;MYYAIVYNVNKRKGEWAMVASRKVQTKNKKSIKKKTAKIKVNVKGKPEKKTVREVLFAIGLIVLPLIVGVISTFITGNAMMSFGKLDQPPLAPPAWLFPVAWTVLYILMGVASLLIYRFEPRNESEKKLQNAEIIVYFVQLFFNFMWTILFFRLEARWFALGWLVVMWLMIFALIYMCSKNCKAAAWCLVPYIIWCTFATYLNVMIAILN
;
A
#
# COMPACT_ATOMS: atom_id res chain seq x y z
N MET A 1 80.03 -23.12 -21.15
CA MET A 1 79.55 -21.76 -21.53
C MET A 1 78.07 -21.68 -21.93
N TYR A 2 77.57 -22.63 -22.72
CA TYR A 2 76.17 -22.68 -23.22
C TYR A 2 75.08 -22.80 -22.10
N TYR A 3 75.27 -23.62 -21.07
CA TYR A 3 74.36 -23.81 -19.95
C TYR A 3 74.16 -22.57 -19.11
N ALA A 4 75.19 -21.75 -18.93
CA ALA A 4 75.11 -20.50 -18.13
C ALA A 4 74.27 -19.43 -18.83
N ILE A 5 74.30 -19.39 -20.16
CA ILE A 5 73.51 -18.44 -20.97
C ILE A 5 72.03 -18.81 -20.93
N VAL A 6 71.70 -20.12 -21.07
CA VAL A 6 70.30 -20.61 -21.02
C VAL A 6 69.71 -20.39 -19.65
N TYR A 7 70.46 -20.65 -18.57
CA TYR A 7 70.04 -20.41 -17.20
C TYR A 7 69.70 -18.90 -16.92
N ASN A 8 70.56 -17.99 -17.41
CA ASN A 8 70.35 -16.56 -17.22
C ASN A 8 69.15 -16.02 -18.04
N VAL A 9 68.89 -16.60 -19.25
CA VAL A 9 67.72 -16.22 -20.06
C VAL A 9 66.43 -16.66 -19.39
N ASN A 10 66.41 -17.89 -18.84
CA ASN A 10 65.19 -18.39 -18.16
C ASN A 10 64.93 -17.65 -16.83
N LYS A 11 65.98 -17.30 -16.07
CA LYS A 11 65.87 -16.50 -14.86
C LYS A 11 65.27 -15.11 -15.14
N ARG A 12 65.78 -14.42 -16.19
CA ARG A 12 65.20 -13.12 -16.64
C ARG A 12 63.78 -13.20 -17.11
N LYS A 13 63.40 -14.25 -17.85
CA LYS A 13 61.99 -14.49 -18.27
C LYS A 13 61.06 -14.64 -17.05
N GLY A 14 61.48 -15.37 -16.03
CA GLY A 14 60.75 -15.51 -14.76
C GLY A 14 60.57 -14.18 -13.99
N GLU A 15 61.62 -13.38 -13.93
CA GLU A 15 61.56 -12.06 -13.30
C GLU A 15 60.63 -11.07 -14.04
N TRP A 16 60.69 -11.06 -15.38
CA TRP A 16 59.76 -10.26 -16.20
C TRP A 16 58.33 -10.70 -16.07
N ALA A 17 58.07 -11.99 -15.99
CA ALA A 17 56.70 -12.54 -15.76
C ALA A 17 56.17 -12.13 -14.38
N MET A 18 57.00 -12.17 -13.32
CA MET A 18 56.58 -11.69 -11.99
C MET A 18 56.31 -10.19 -11.93
N VAL A 19 57.12 -9.38 -12.59
CA VAL A 19 56.92 -7.92 -12.66
C VAL A 19 55.67 -7.57 -13.44
N ALA A 20 55.38 -8.28 -14.55
CA ALA A 20 54.16 -8.09 -15.33
C ALA A 20 52.92 -8.48 -14.53
N SER A 21 52.94 -9.63 -13.80
CA SER A 21 51.89 -10.06 -12.92
C SER A 21 51.58 -9.05 -11.81
N ARG A 22 52.59 -8.53 -11.13
CA ARG A 22 52.45 -7.47 -10.11
C ARG A 22 51.83 -6.17 -10.68
N LYS A 23 52.23 -5.75 -11.89
CA LYS A 23 51.64 -4.57 -12.55
C LYS A 23 50.16 -4.77 -12.90
N VAL A 24 49.74 -6.00 -13.35
CA VAL A 24 48.38 -6.33 -13.62
C VAL A 24 47.55 -6.36 -12.33
N GLN A 25 48.07 -6.96 -11.25
CA GLN A 25 47.39 -7.00 -9.96
C GLN A 25 47.17 -5.62 -9.34
N THR A 26 48.18 -4.72 -9.44
CA THR A 26 48.06 -3.35 -8.96
C THR A 26 47.08 -2.52 -9.76
N LYS A 27 47.02 -2.73 -11.10
CA LYS A 27 46.03 -2.06 -11.98
C LYS A 27 44.62 -2.53 -11.69
N ASN A 28 44.43 -3.85 -11.43
CA ASN A 28 43.14 -4.42 -11.04
C ASN A 28 42.68 -3.93 -9.66
N LYS A 29 43.58 -3.90 -8.66
CA LYS A 29 43.26 -3.34 -7.31
C LYS A 29 42.83 -1.89 -7.38
N LYS A 30 43.49 -1.04 -8.21
CA LYS A 30 43.10 0.37 -8.41
C LYS A 30 41.76 0.50 -9.13
N SER A 31 41.47 -0.36 -10.12
CA SER A 31 40.18 -0.38 -10.84
C SER A 31 39.03 -0.80 -9.91
N ILE A 32 39.23 -1.84 -9.11
CA ILE A 32 38.23 -2.30 -8.12
C ILE A 32 37.99 -1.21 -7.06
N LYS A 33 39.04 -0.58 -6.50
CA LYS A 33 38.89 0.52 -5.54
C LYS A 33 38.10 1.70 -6.13
N LYS A 34 38.35 2.06 -7.41
CA LYS A 34 37.59 3.11 -8.10
C LYS A 34 36.12 2.73 -8.33
N LYS A 35 35.83 1.47 -8.71
CA LYS A 35 34.45 0.97 -8.85
C LYS A 35 33.74 0.93 -7.50
N THR A 36 34.38 0.43 -6.45
CA THR A 36 33.80 0.38 -5.10
C THR A 36 33.56 1.79 -4.52
N ALA A 37 34.44 2.75 -4.78
CA ALA A 37 34.25 4.14 -4.38
C ALA A 37 33.07 4.78 -5.13
N LYS A 38 32.93 4.55 -6.46
CA LYS A 38 31.77 5.00 -7.25
C LYS A 38 30.46 4.36 -6.76
N ILE A 39 30.47 3.06 -6.42
CA ILE A 39 29.30 2.37 -5.87
C ILE A 39 28.95 2.95 -4.48
N LYS A 40 29.92 3.18 -3.59
CA LYS A 40 29.67 3.81 -2.28
C LYS A 40 29.13 5.25 -2.38
N VAL A 41 29.55 6.01 -3.39
CA VAL A 41 29.05 7.38 -3.64
C VAL A 41 27.62 7.35 -4.17
N ASN A 42 27.27 6.32 -4.94
CA ASN A 42 25.90 6.18 -5.49
C ASN A 42 24.90 5.58 -4.46
N VAL A 43 25.39 4.87 -3.42
CA VAL A 43 24.57 4.35 -2.32
C VAL A 43 24.33 5.41 -1.22
N LYS A 44 25.13 6.47 -1.17
CA LYS A 44 24.83 7.68 -0.42
C LYS A 44 23.99 8.65 -1.26
N GLY A 45 22.83 8.17 -1.74
CA GLY A 45 21.77 9.08 -2.12
C GLY A 45 21.48 9.94 -0.90
N LYS A 46 21.76 11.26 -0.98
CA LYS A 46 21.22 12.22 -0.01
C LYS A 46 19.75 11.86 0.19
N PRO A 47 19.23 11.80 1.43
CA PRO A 47 17.80 11.69 1.62
C PRO A 47 17.20 12.86 0.84
N GLU A 48 16.50 12.54 -0.25
CA GLU A 48 15.79 13.53 -1.03
C GLU A 48 14.88 14.26 -0.04
N LYS A 49 15.11 15.55 0.14
CA LYS A 49 14.23 16.38 0.98
C LYS A 49 12.87 16.29 0.31
N LYS A 50 11.97 15.43 0.87
CA LYS A 50 10.60 15.32 0.38
C LYS A 50 10.06 16.73 0.25
N THR A 51 9.67 17.11 -0.94
CA THR A 51 9.11 18.42 -1.20
C THR A 51 7.89 18.59 -0.30
N VAL A 52 7.67 19.77 0.27
CA VAL A 52 6.49 20.05 1.12
C VAL A 52 5.21 19.59 0.45
N ARG A 53 5.12 19.74 -0.89
CA ARG A 53 4.01 19.24 -1.71
C ARG A 53 3.78 17.73 -1.59
N GLU A 54 4.83 16.91 -1.60
CA GLU A 54 4.71 15.45 -1.46
C GLU A 54 4.24 15.04 -0.07
N VAL A 55 4.69 15.77 0.95
CA VAL A 55 4.23 15.56 2.33
C VAL A 55 2.76 15.92 2.48
N LEU A 56 2.34 17.07 1.95
CA LEU A 56 0.94 17.51 1.97
C LEU A 56 0.04 16.53 1.21
N PHE A 57 0.49 16.03 0.06
CA PHE A 57 -0.26 15.04 -0.70
C PHE A 57 -0.40 13.70 0.05
N ALA A 58 0.67 13.23 0.70
CA ALA A 58 0.63 12.03 1.51
C ALA A 58 -0.34 12.17 2.71
N ILE A 59 -0.35 13.33 3.37
CA ILE A 59 -1.30 13.65 4.44
C ILE A 59 -2.73 13.65 3.87
N GLY A 60 -2.94 14.25 2.70
CA GLY A 60 -4.23 14.28 2.02
C GLY A 60 -4.79 12.88 1.76
N LEU A 61 -3.97 11.94 1.30
CA LEU A 61 -4.39 10.54 1.08
C LEU A 61 -4.82 9.85 2.38
N ILE A 62 -4.13 10.11 3.51
CA ILE A 62 -4.48 9.52 4.80
C ILE A 62 -5.76 10.13 5.37
N VAL A 63 -5.93 11.44 5.22
CA VAL A 63 -7.03 12.18 5.83
C VAL A 63 -8.33 12.08 5.00
N LEU A 64 -8.23 11.85 3.69
CA LEU A 64 -9.39 11.81 2.80
C LEU A 64 -10.50 10.84 3.25
N PRO A 65 -10.23 9.57 3.61
CA PRO A 65 -11.29 8.68 4.09
C PRO A 65 -11.96 9.18 5.38
N LEU A 66 -11.20 9.79 6.28
CA LEU A 66 -11.74 10.41 7.49
C LEU A 66 -12.69 11.57 7.17
N ILE A 67 -12.31 12.43 6.21
CA ILE A 67 -13.17 13.52 5.74
C ILE A 67 -14.46 12.95 5.16
N VAL A 68 -14.40 11.90 4.34
CA VAL A 68 -15.57 11.21 3.79
C VAL A 68 -16.47 10.69 4.92
N GLY A 69 -15.91 10.07 5.96
CA GLY A 69 -16.66 9.60 7.12
C GLY A 69 -17.34 10.74 7.88
N VAL A 70 -16.63 11.84 8.11
CA VAL A 70 -17.19 13.03 8.78
C VAL A 70 -18.35 13.62 7.96
N ILE A 71 -18.17 13.81 6.67
CA ILE A 71 -19.22 14.33 5.77
C ILE A 71 -20.44 13.40 5.77
N SER A 72 -20.23 12.06 5.71
CA SER A 72 -21.32 11.08 5.82
C SER A 72 -22.13 11.25 7.09
N THR A 73 -21.43 11.42 8.23
CA THR A 73 -22.06 11.61 9.54
C THR A 73 -22.88 12.92 9.58
N PHE A 74 -22.36 14.00 9.02
CA PHE A 74 -23.11 15.27 8.92
C PHE A 74 -24.37 15.15 8.06
N ILE A 75 -24.29 14.45 6.93
CA ILE A 75 -25.44 14.27 6.02
C ILE A 75 -26.50 13.36 6.67
N THR A 76 -26.09 12.31 7.37
CA THR A 76 -27.02 11.37 8.03
C THR A 76 -27.59 11.96 9.33
N GLY A 77 -26.84 12.83 9.99
CA GLY A 77 -27.31 13.59 11.17
C GLY A 77 -28.00 12.71 12.22
N ASN A 78 -29.19 13.10 12.64
CA ASN A 78 -30.00 12.40 13.64
C ASN A 78 -30.51 11.01 13.19
N ALA A 79 -30.49 10.69 11.91
CA ALA A 79 -30.89 9.37 11.41
C ALA A 79 -30.01 8.24 11.97
N MET A 80 -28.73 8.53 12.26
CA MET A 80 -27.84 7.58 12.93
C MET A 80 -28.24 7.32 14.40
N MET A 81 -28.83 8.31 15.08
CA MET A 81 -29.40 8.13 16.42
C MET A 81 -30.66 7.30 16.41
N SER A 82 -31.45 7.37 15.32
CA SER A 82 -32.66 6.57 15.14
C SER A 82 -32.35 5.08 14.96
N PHE A 83 -31.15 4.70 14.55
CA PHE A 83 -30.70 3.32 14.48
C PHE A 83 -30.82 2.57 15.83
N GLY A 84 -30.56 3.24 16.94
CA GLY A 84 -30.71 2.67 18.29
C GLY A 84 -32.16 2.39 18.68
N LYS A 85 -33.16 2.89 17.92
CA LYS A 85 -34.60 2.65 18.16
C LYS A 85 -35.15 1.47 17.34
N LEU A 86 -34.38 0.95 16.39
CA LEU A 86 -34.75 -0.20 15.59
C LEU A 86 -34.63 -1.49 16.42
N ASP A 87 -35.39 -2.48 16.03
CA ASP A 87 -35.27 -3.83 16.59
C ASP A 87 -33.86 -4.36 16.24
N GLN A 88 -33.03 -4.56 17.27
CA GLN A 88 -31.65 -4.93 17.10
C GLN A 88 -31.50 -6.45 16.98
N PRO A 89 -30.67 -6.91 16.02
CA PRO A 89 -30.39 -8.33 15.89
C PRO A 89 -29.50 -8.86 17.01
N PRO A 90 -29.50 -10.19 17.23
CA PRO A 90 -28.44 -10.80 18.06
C PRO A 90 -27.06 -10.37 17.58
N LEU A 91 -26.14 -10.16 18.51
CA LEU A 91 -24.77 -9.68 18.24
C LEU A 91 -24.69 -8.22 17.78
N ALA A 92 -25.77 -7.42 17.82
CA ALA A 92 -25.66 -5.99 17.56
C ALA A 92 -24.68 -5.34 18.56
N PRO A 93 -23.66 -4.63 18.10
CA PRO A 93 -22.70 -4.00 18.99
C PRO A 93 -23.30 -2.73 19.59
N PRO A 94 -22.79 -2.28 20.74
CA PRO A 94 -23.21 -1.01 21.31
C PRO A 94 -22.92 0.14 20.34
N ALA A 95 -23.80 1.16 20.33
CA ALA A 95 -23.75 2.27 19.36
C ALA A 95 -22.39 3.01 19.31
N TRP A 96 -21.68 3.11 20.43
CA TRP A 96 -20.37 3.77 20.49
C TRP A 96 -19.28 3.03 19.70
N LEU A 97 -19.45 1.71 19.46
CA LEU A 97 -18.44 0.93 18.73
C LEU A 97 -18.37 1.31 17.24
N PHE A 98 -19.49 1.73 16.65
CA PHE A 98 -19.54 2.10 15.21
C PHE A 98 -18.57 3.25 14.87
N PRO A 99 -18.63 4.43 15.53
CA PRO A 99 -17.72 5.52 15.22
C PRO A 99 -16.25 5.16 15.49
N VAL A 100 -15.97 4.37 16.54
CA VAL A 100 -14.61 3.91 16.85
C VAL A 100 -14.09 2.98 15.74
N ALA A 101 -14.87 1.96 15.37
CA ALA A 101 -14.49 1.02 14.31
C ALA A 101 -14.25 1.75 12.97
N TRP A 102 -15.18 2.60 12.55
CA TRP A 102 -15.04 3.35 11.30
C TRP A 102 -13.84 4.30 11.32
N THR A 103 -13.53 4.94 12.43
CA THR A 103 -12.33 5.79 12.53
C THR A 103 -11.06 4.98 12.29
N VAL A 104 -10.93 3.81 12.93
CA VAL A 104 -9.79 2.92 12.72
C VAL A 104 -9.70 2.46 11.27
N LEU A 105 -10.84 2.06 10.68
CA LEU A 105 -10.91 1.60 9.30
C LEU A 105 -10.53 2.70 8.31
N TYR A 106 -11.01 3.92 8.48
CA TYR A 106 -10.65 5.06 7.62
C TYR A 106 -9.15 5.39 7.70
N ILE A 107 -8.54 5.31 8.89
CA ILE A 107 -7.08 5.46 9.05
C ILE A 107 -6.35 4.36 8.26
N LEU A 108 -6.75 3.10 8.40
CA LEU A 108 -6.14 1.97 7.68
C LEU A 108 -6.33 2.09 6.17
N MET A 109 -7.50 2.52 5.70
CA MET A 109 -7.76 2.82 4.29
C MET A 109 -6.85 3.94 3.77
N GLY A 110 -6.66 5.00 4.56
CA GLY A 110 -5.75 6.09 4.23
C GLY A 110 -4.29 5.63 4.14
N VAL A 111 -3.85 4.79 5.07
CA VAL A 111 -2.51 4.17 5.02
C VAL A 111 -2.38 3.27 3.78
N ALA A 112 -3.40 2.46 3.47
CA ALA A 112 -3.41 1.61 2.28
C ALA A 112 -3.28 2.44 0.99
N SER A 113 -4.04 3.53 0.86
CA SER A 113 -3.97 4.42 -0.31
C SER A 113 -2.58 5.05 -0.49
N LEU A 114 -1.94 5.45 0.61
CA LEU A 114 -0.59 5.97 0.59
C LEU A 114 0.43 4.91 0.16
N LEU A 115 0.28 3.66 0.63
CA LEU A 115 1.15 2.55 0.26
C LEU A 115 0.99 2.18 -1.22
N ILE A 116 -0.24 2.17 -1.75
CA ILE A 116 -0.52 1.97 -3.18
C ILE A 116 0.13 3.08 -4.00
N TYR A 117 -0.05 4.33 -3.60
CA TYR A 117 0.53 5.47 -4.31
C TYR A 117 2.06 5.47 -4.33
N ARG A 118 2.70 5.05 -3.23
CA ARG A 118 4.17 4.99 -3.09
C ARG A 118 4.80 3.75 -3.69
N PHE A 119 4.01 2.80 -4.16
CA PHE A 119 4.53 1.63 -4.83
C PHE A 119 5.23 2.04 -6.13
N GLU A 120 6.49 1.62 -6.31
CA GLU A 120 7.28 1.89 -7.51
C GLU A 120 7.17 0.70 -8.47
N PRO A 121 6.35 0.80 -9.55
CA PRO A 121 6.19 -0.29 -10.50
C PRO A 121 7.48 -0.49 -11.31
N ARG A 122 7.86 -1.76 -11.48
CA ARG A 122 9.08 -2.17 -12.20
C ARG A 122 8.85 -2.36 -13.70
N ASN A 123 7.61 -2.50 -14.12
CA ASN A 123 7.19 -2.75 -15.49
C ASN A 123 5.80 -2.19 -15.78
N GLU A 124 5.40 -2.16 -17.05
CA GLU A 124 4.11 -1.64 -17.50
C GLU A 124 2.91 -2.40 -16.94
N SER A 125 3.05 -3.71 -16.68
CA SER A 125 1.98 -4.51 -16.09
C SER A 125 1.70 -4.09 -14.64
N GLU A 126 2.75 -3.94 -13.83
CA GLU A 126 2.62 -3.44 -12.45
C GLU A 126 2.07 -2.01 -12.42
N LYS A 127 2.45 -1.15 -13.39
CA LYS A 127 1.92 0.21 -13.52
C LYS A 127 0.42 0.23 -13.84
N LYS A 128 -0.02 -0.61 -14.76
CA LYS A 128 -1.44 -0.75 -15.09
C LYS A 128 -2.24 -1.24 -13.89
N LEU A 129 -1.70 -2.24 -13.16
CA LEU A 129 -2.33 -2.76 -11.94
C LEU A 129 -2.42 -1.68 -10.86
N GLN A 130 -1.37 -0.90 -10.60
CA GLN A 130 -1.39 0.22 -9.66
C GLN A 130 -2.45 1.27 -10.02
N ASN A 131 -2.58 1.61 -11.31
CA ASN A 131 -3.61 2.55 -11.75
C ASN A 131 -5.02 2.01 -11.49
N ALA A 132 -5.24 0.70 -11.75
CA ALA A 132 -6.51 0.04 -11.46
C ALA A 132 -6.80 -0.01 -9.95
N GLU A 133 -5.78 -0.29 -9.10
CA GLU A 133 -5.89 -0.23 -7.62
C GLU A 133 -6.37 1.15 -7.15
N ILE A 134 -5.79 2.22 -7.69
CA ILE A 134 -6.16 3.60 -7.37
C ILE A 134 -7.61 3.86 -7.76
N ILE A 135 -8.02 3.47 -8.96
CA ILE A 135 -9.41 3.67 -9.45
C ILE A 135 -10.39 2.91 -8.55
N VAL A 136 -10.15 1.61 -8.32
CA VAL A 136 -11.02 0.79 -7.48
C VAL A 136 -11.09 1.33 -6.05
N TYR A 137 -9.96 1.83 -5.51
CA TYR A 137 -9.94 2.46 -4.20
C TYR A 137 -10.88 3.66 -4.09
N PHE A 138 -10.85 4.57 -5.05
CA PHE A 138 -11.73 5.75 -5.02
C PHE A 138 -13.18 5.40 -5.28
N VAL A 139 -13.46 4.46 -6.18
CA VAL A 139 -14.81 4.00 -6.45
C VAL A 139 -15.42 3.33 -5.22
N GLN A 140 -14.68 2.43 -4.54
CA GLN A 140 -15.17 1.79 -3.32
C GLN A 140 -15.37 2.81 -2.18
N LEU A 141 -14.53 3.85 -2.09
CA LEU A 141 -14.70 4.91 -1.10
C LEU A 141 -15.99 5.72 -1.34
N PHE A 142 -16.32 5.97 -2.61
CA PHE A 142 -17.61 6.55 -2.99
C PHE A 142 -18.78 5.62 -2.61
N PHE A 143 -18.65 4.32 -2.86
CA PHE A 143 -19.66 3.34 -2.45
C PHE A 143 -19.86 3.31 -0.93
N ASN A 144 -18.78 3.41 -0.17
CA ASN A 144 -18.84 3.51 1.29
C ASN A 144 -19.59 4.76 1.77
N PHE A 145 -19.31 5.91 1.17
CA PHE A 145 -20.02 7.15 1.43
C PHE A 145 -21.53 7.02 1.16
N MET A 146 -21.89 6.52 -0.02
CA MET A 146 -23.28 6.40 -0.44
C MET A 146 -24.04 5.35 0.40
N TRP A 147 -23.40 4.24 0.80
CA TRP A 147 -24.05 3.25 1.64
C TRP A 147 -24.57 3.84 2.96
N THR A 148 -23.80 4.71 3.58
CA THR A 148 -24.19 5.39 4.83
C THR A 148 -25.48 6.21 4.63
N ILE A 149 -25.59 6.92 3.50
CA ILE A 149 -26.79 7.71 3.17
C ILE A 149 -27.98 6.79 2.88
N LEU A 150 -27.77 5.75 2.07
CA LEU A 150 -28.83 4.80 1.68
C LEU A 150 -29.40 4.07 2.90
N PHE A 151 -28.54 3.64 3.82
CA PHE A 151 -28.94 2.86 4.97
C PHE A 151 -29.59 3.72 6.07
N PHE A 152 -28.93 4.81 6.47
CA PHE A 152 -29.39 5.60 7.61
C PHE A 152 -30.39 6.70 7.24
N ARG A 153 -30.14 7.47 6.14
CA ARG A 153 -30.98 8.61 5.82
C ARG A 153 -32.19 8.28 4.96
N LEU A 154 -32.00 7.40 3.95
CA LEU A 154 -33.08 7.00 3.04
C LEU A 154 -33.82 5.76 3.50
N GLU A 155 -33.31 5.07 4.54
CA GLU A 155 -33.86 3.84 5.10
C GLU A 155 -34.13 2.75 4.06
N ALA A 156 -33.50 2.85 2.90
CA ALA A 156 -33.62 1.92 1.78
C ALA A 156 -32.80 0.64 2.06
N ARG A 157 -33.12 -0.08 3.14
CA ARG A 157 -32.30 -1.15 3.74
C ARG A 157 -31.95 -2.27 2.77
N TRP A 158 -32.87 -2.72 1.95
CA TRP A 158 -32.67 -3.77 0.93
C TRP A 158 -31.78 -3.27 -0.23
N PHE A 159 -31.98 -2.02 -0.66
CA PHE A 159 -31.12 -1.42 -1.67
C PHE A 159 -29.71 -1.17 -1.13
N ALA A 160 -29.59 -0.70 0.12
CA ALA A 160 -28.34 -0.54 0.82
C ALA A 160 -27.58 -1.88 0.97
N LEU A 161 -28.30 -2.99 1.15
CA LEU A 161 -27.71 -4.32 1.18
C LEU A 161 -27.06 -4.68 -0.15
N GLY A 162 -27.78 -4.53 -1.27
CA GLY A 162 -27.22 -4.79 -2.61
C GLY A 162 -25.99 -3.91 -2.90
N TRP A 163 -26.07 -2.65 -2.49
CA TRP A 163 -24.98 -1.68 -2.59
C TRP A 163 -23.73 -2.11 -1.77
N LEU A 164 -23.96 -2.59 -0.54
CA LEU A 164 -22.92 -3.08 0.35
C LEU A 164 -22.24 -4.34 -0.19
N VAL A 165 -23.00 -5.25 -0.81
CA VAL A 165 -22.44 -6.45 -1.45
C VAL A 165 -21.52 -6.07 -2.62
N VAL A 166 -21.92 -5.12 -3.47
CA VAL A 166 -21.05 -4.61 -4.54
C VAL A 166 -19.79 -3.98 -3.97
N MET A 167 -19.92 -3.16 -2.92
CA MET A 167 -18.77 -2.56 -2.22
C MET A 167 -17.85 -3.65 -1.64
N TRP A 168 -18.40 -4.69 -1.03
CA TRP A 168 -17.63 -5.82 -0.49
C TRP A 168 -16.81 -6.53 -1.58
N LEU A 169 -17.42 -6.78 -2.74
CA LEU A 169 -16.71 -7.36 -3.90
C LEU A 169 -15.58 -6.45 -4.39
N MET A 170 -15.77 -5.13 -4.40
CA MET A 170 -14.73 -4.17 -4.74
C MET A 170 -13.57 -4.19 -3.73
N ILE A 171 -13.86 -4.28 -2.43
CA ILE A 171 -12.83 -4.38 -1.40
C ILE A 171 -12.03 -5.68 -1.57
N PHE A 172 -12.72 -6.79 -1.81
CA PHE A 172 -12.08 -8.08 -2.08
C PHE A 172 -11.16 -8.01 -3.31
N ALA A 173 -11.66 -7.45 -4.42
CA ALA A 173 -10.86 -7.24 -5.63
C ALA A 173 -9.64 -6.36 -5.35
N LEU A 174 -9.79 -5.27 -4.60
CA LEU A 174 -8.69 -4.37 -4.22
C LEU A 174 -7.64 -5.09 -3.37
N ILE A 175 -8.04 -5.87 -2.37
CA ILE A 175 -7.12 -6.69 -1.55
C ILE A 175 -6.36 -7.67 -2.44
N TYR A 176 -7.06 -8.35 -3.36
CA TYR A 176 -6.44 -9.28 -4.30
C TYR A 176 -5.40 -8.59 -5.20
N MET A 177 -5.73 -7.43 -5.77
CA MET A 177 -4.84 -6.64 -6.60
C MET A 177 -3.61 -6.18 -5.79
N CYS A 178 -3.82 -5.57 -4.62
CA CYS A 178 -2.74 -5.13 -3.72
C CYS A 178 -1.86 -6.30 -3.27
N SER A 179 -2.39 -7.51 -3.14
CA SER A 179 -1.58 -8.69 -2.78
C SER A 179 -0.49 -9.01 -3.80
N LYS A 180 -0.65 -8.56 -5.06
CA LYS A 180 0.32 -8.74 -6.14
C LYS A 180 1.40 -7.65 -6.15
N ASN A 181 1.03 -6.39 -5.90
CA ASN A 181 1.92 -5.23 -5.93
C ASN A 181 2.45 -4.86 -4.54
N CYS A 182 1.57 -4.62 -3.58
CA CYS A 182 1.91 -4.11 -2.26
C CYS A 182 1.17 -4.87 -1.15
N LYS A 183 1.76 -5.95 -0.66
CA LYS A 183 1.17 -6.79 0.41
C LYS A 183 0.79 -6.01 1.67
N ALA A 184 1.57 -4.98 2.03
CA ALA A 184 1.28 -4.15 3.19
C ALA A 184 -0.05 -3.40 3.04
N ALA A 185 -0.34 -2.86 1.83
CA ALA A 185 -1.63 -2.23 1.55
C ALA A 185 -2.78 -3.24 1.62
N ALA A 186 -2.59 -4.46 1.10
CA ALA A 186 -3.59 -5.52 1.21
C ALA A 186 -3.92 -5.83 2.67
N TRP A 187 -2.91 -5.98 3.54
CA TRP A 187 -3.12 -6.24 4.97
C TRP A 187 -3.85 -5.11 5.70
N CYS A 188 -3.60 -3.85 5.34
CA CYS A 188 -4.34 -2.71 5.88
C CYS A 188 -5.85 -2.75 5.54
N LEU A 189 -6.23 -3.40 4.43
CA LEU A 189 -7.62 -3.52 3.99
C LEU A 189 -8.35 -4.76 4.55
N VAL A 190 -7.63 -5.73 5.13
CA VAL A 190 -8.25 -6.95 5.71
C VAL A 190 -9.23 -6.63 6.84
N PRO A 191 -8.93 -5.76 7.82
CA PRO A 191 -9.91 -5.38 8.85
C PRO A 191 -11.17 -4.74 8.25
N TYR A 192 -11.04 -4.02 7.13
CA TYR A 192 -12.16 -3.38 6.47
C TYR A 192 -13.12 -4.39 5.85
N ILE A 193 -12.63 -5.42 5.14
CA ILE A 193 -13.52 -6.44 4.57
C ILE A 193 -14.19 -7.28 5.67
N ILE A 194 -13.51 -7.57 6.78
CA ILE A 194 -14.09 -8.26 7.93
C ILE A 194 -15.23 -7.43 8.52
N TRP A 195 -15.01 -6.12 8.72
CA TRP A 195 -16.07 -5.24 9.21
C TRP A 195 -17.24 -5.12 8.25
N CYS A 196 -17.00 -5.03 6.93
CA CYS A 196 -18.06 -5.01 5.93
C CYS A 196 -18.86 -6.32 5.87
N THR A 197 -18.21 -7.47 6.11
CA THR A 197 -18.93 -8.76 6.25
C THR A 197 -19.88 -8.73 7.44
N PHE A 198 -19.41 -8.21 8.57
CA PHE A 198 -20.26 -8.03 9.74
C PHE A 198 -21.38 -6.99 9.51
N ALA A 199 -21.07 -5.88 8.85
CA ALA A 199 -22.06 -4.88 8.47
C ALA A 199 -23.14 -5.44 7.51
N THR A 200 -22.76 -6.37 6.63
CA THR A 200 -23.72 -7.09 5.76
C THR A 200 -24.70 -7.92 6.59
N TYR A 201 -24.20 -8.67 7.58
CA TYR A 201 -25.05 -9.39 8.53
C TYR A 201 -26.02 -8.44 9.24
N LEU A 202 -25.54 -7.34 9.81
CA LEU A 202 -26.40 -6.36 10.50
C LEU A 202 -27.44 -5.76 9.54
N ASN A 203 -27.04 -5.40 8.31
CA ASN A 203 -27.95 -4.83 7.32
C ASN A 203 -29.08 -5.80 6.96
N VAL A 204 -28.78 -7.08 6.72
CA VAL A 204 -29.79 -8.13 6.45
C VAL A 204 -30.76 -8.26 7.63
N MET A 205 -30.21 -8.43 8.82
CA MET A 205 -31.04 -8.66 10.01
C MET A 205 -31.95 -7.47 10.32
N ILE A 206 -31.42 -6.24 10.21
CA ILE A 206 -32.21 -5.01 10.42
C ILE A 206 -33.29 -4.87 9.33
N ALA A 207 -32.98 -5.23 8.08
CA ALA A 207 -33.96 -5.19 7.00
C ALA A 207 -35.08 -6.21 7.16
N ILE A 208 -34.84 -7.34 7.86
CA ILE A 208 -35.85 -8.36 8.16
C ILE A 208 -36.71 -7.97 9.38
N LEU A 209 -36.08 -7.38 10.40
CA LEU A 209 -36.76 -7.09 11.69
C LEU A 209 -37.57 -5.78 11.65
N ASN A 210 -37.28 -4.88 10.70
CA ASN A 210 -37.91 -3.56 10.58
C ASN A 210 -38.40 -3.29 9.16
#